data_5e361e05cdd866314b22dfcf03d3810e
#
_entry.id   5e361e05cdd866314b22dfcf03d3810e
#
_cell.length_a   1.000
_cell.length_b   1.000
_cell.length_c   1.000
_cell.angle_alpha   90.00
_cell.angle_beta   90.00
_cell.angle_gamma   90.00
#
_symmetry.space_group_name_H-M   'P 1'
#
loop_
_entity.id
_entity.type
_entity.pdbx_description
1 polymer ?
#
loop_
_entity_poly.entity_id
_entity_poly.type
_entity_poly.pdbx_seq_one_letter_code
_entity_poly.pdbx_strand_id
1 'polypeptide(L)'
;MSISDGHAPHPICYTKTMYEPEEIETDFPPLPPLPPMTAEQRAQAEASIQAAIAREAERKARLMRLEEDREERCERVCMSAAIPEACGSALLETSGKYLIGALSKRRQAALPTIDLPENKPRKPNLHAANLSFAARVIIWVRDRYANNAPAIYKAAYLSRKTYSAIISDENHVVSKHTAIQLAFALRLTREEADLLLHAAGYHLSRSVVEDMIFDACLEARIHNLEDVNHFLLAYECRPFVPQA
;
A
#
# COMPACT_ATOMS: atom_id res chain seq x y z
N MET A 1 -13.14 -51.37 27.30
CA MET A 1 -12.70 -49.99 27.58
C MET A 1 -12.27 -49.40 26.27
N SER A 2 -13.17 -48.66 25.65
CA SER A 2 -13.04 -48.13 24.27
C SER A 2 -12.46 -46.74 24.36
N ILE A 3 -11.40 -46.49 23.63
CA ILE A 3 -10.75 -45.19 23.47
C ILE A 3 -11.41 -44.50 22.28
N SER A 4 -12.05 -43.39 22.56
CA SER A 4 -12.73 -42.55 21.57
C SER A 4 -11.71 -41.75 20.75
N ASP A 5 -11.72 -41.96 19.44
CA ASP A 5 -10.93 -41.22 18.47
C ASP A 5 -11.41 -39.78 18.37
N GLY A 6 -10.52 -38.84 18.74
CA GLY A 6 -10.72 -37.41 18.55
C GLY A 6 -10.59 -37.06 17.09
N HIS A 7 -11.69 -36.67 16.45
CA HIS A 7 -11.71 -36.10 15.12
C HIS A 7 -11.07 -34.72 15.15
N ALA A 8 -9.87 -34.63 14.58
CA ALA A 8 -9.27 -33.33 14.25
C ALA A 8 -10.03 -32.72 13.05
N PRO A 9 -10.34 -31.42 13.04
CA PRO A 9 -10.97 -30.79 11.89
C PRO A 9 -9.98 -30.78 10.71
N HIS A 10 -10.41 -31.37 9.61
CA HIS A 10 -9.67 -31.35 8.36
C HIS A 10 -9.43 -29.89 7.90
N PRO A 11 -8.21 -29.55 7.45
CA PRO A 11 -8.00 -28.29 6.75
C PRO A 11 -8.86 -28.30 5.49
N ILE A 12 -9.66 -27.25 5.32
CA ILE A 12 -10.41 -27.02 4.08
C ILE A 12 -9.36 -26.77 2.99
N CYS A 13 -8.98 -27.85 2.32
CA CYS A 13 -8.24 -27.76 1.06
C CYS A 13 -9.20 -27.11 0.05
N TYR A 14 -8.95 -25.85 -0.29
CA TYR A 14 -9.46 -25.29 -1.53
C TYR A 14 -8.77 -26.03 -2.67
N THR A 15 -9.35 -27.14 -3.07
CA THR A 15 -8.84 -27.92 -4.19
C THR A 15 -8.94 -27.11 -5.46
N LYS A 16 -7.85 -27.13 -6.21
CA LYS A 16 -7.58 -26.53 -7.53
C LYS A 16 -8.65 -26.84 -8.61
N THR A 17 -9.67 -27.61 -8.26
CA THR A 17 -10.69 -28.15 -9.17
C THR A 17 -11.93 -27.29 -9.31
N MET A 18 -12.07 -26.13 -8.63
CA MET A 18 -13.29 -25.34 -8.70
C MET A 18 -13.27 -24.18 -9.71
N TYR A 19 -12.18 -23.99 -10.44
CA TYR A 19 -12.14 -22.98 -11.49
C TYR A 19 -11.46 -23.53 -12.75
N GLU A 20 -12.02 -24.57 -13.36
CA GLU A 20 -11.87 -24.73 -14.78
C GLU A 20 -12.73 -23.66 -15.44
N PRO A 21 -12.15 -22.78 -16.28
CA PRO A 21 -12.93 -21.84 -17.05
C PRO A 21 -13.62 -22.62 -18.17
N GLU A 22 -14.70 -23.32 -17.85
CA GLU A 22 -15.63 -23.68 -18.91
C GLU A 22 -16.00 -22.39 -19.62
N GLU A 23 -15.92 -22.39 -20.95
CA GLU A 23 -16.38 -21.33 -21.83
C GLU A 23 -17.90 -21.19 -21.70
N ILE A 24 -18.35 -20.80 -20.51
CA ILE A 24 -19.70 -20.31 -20.33
C ILE A 24 -19.64 -18.89 -20.88
N GLU A 25 -19.96 -18.71 -22.16
CA GLU A 25 -20.50 -17.47 -22.67
C GLU A 25 -21.83 -17.24 -21.91
N THR A 26 -21.72 -16.96 -20.63
CA THR A 26 -22.86 -16.48 -19.89
C THR A 26 -23.07 -15.06 -20.35
N ASP A 27 -24.22 -14.84 -20.93
CA ASP A 27 -24.74 -13.53 -21.32
C ASP A 27 -25.05 -12.74 -20.03
N PHE A 28 -23.98 -12.43 -19.27
CA PHE A 28 -24.10 -11.60 -18.08
C PHE A 28 -24.41 -10.18 -18.53
N PRO A 29 -25.46 -9.57 -17.99
CA PRO A 29 -25.74 -8.18 -18.29
C PRO A 29 -24.50 -7.33 -17.96
N PRO A 30 -24.18 -6.34 -18.80
CA PRO A 30 -23.09 -5.42 -18.51
C PRO A 30 -23.36 -4.77 -17.14
N LEU A 31 -22.27 -4.48 -16.39
CA LEU A 31 -22.41 -3.70 -15.16
C LEU A 31 -23.17 -2.41 -15.47
N PRO A 32 -24.10 -1.99 -14.62
CA PRO A 32 -24.76 -0.70 -14.81
C PRO A 32 -23.70 0.38 -14.93
N PRO A 33 -23.80 1.27 -15.92
CA PRO A 33 -22.84 2.33 -16.10
C PRO A 33 -22.69 3.12 -14.79
N LEU A 34 -21.46 3.48 -14.47
CA LEU A 34 -21.23 4.37 -13.33
C LEU A 34 -21.89 5.71 -13.66
N PRO A 35 -22.58 6.33 -12.70
CA PRO A 35 -23.04 7.68 -12.88
C PRO A 35 -21.82 8.58 -13.15
N PRO A 36 -21.93 9.60 -14.02
CA PRO A 36 -20.85 10.54 -14.25
C PRO A 36 -20.49 11.21 -12.92
N MET A 37 -19.22 11.52 -12.76
CA MET A 37 -18.70 12.23 -11.59
C MET A 37 -19.44 13.56 -11.39
N THR A 38 -19.99 13.75 -10.21
CA THR A 38 -20.69 15.02 -9.89
C THR A 38 -19.68 16.16 -9.70
N ALA A 39 -20.14 17.39 -9.89
CA ALA A 39 -19.31 18.57 -9.65
C ALA A 39 -18.81 18.63 -8.17
N GLU A 40 -19.66 18.19 -7.24
CA GLU A 40 -19.30 18.12 -5.82
C GLU A 40 -18.20 17.08 -5.55
N GLN A 41 -18.31 15.88 -6.11
CA GLN A 41 -17.27 14.85 -6.00
C GLN A 41 -15.94 15.33 -6.61
N ARG A 42 -15.99 16.02 -7.75
CA ARG A 42 -14.81 16.61 -8.37
C ARG A 42 -14.16 17.64 -7.44
N ALA A 43 -14.94 18.60 -6.94
CA ALA A 43 -14.43 19.63 -6.05
C ALA A 43 -13.85 19.05 -4.74
N GLN A 44 -14.49 18.02 -4.19
CA GLN A 44 -14.00 17.33 -3.00
C GLN A 44 -12.66 16.63 -3.28
N ALA A 45 -12.54 15.89 -4.36
CA ALA A 45 -11.30 15.21 -4.75
C ALA A 45 -10.17 16.20 -5.01
N GLU A 46 -10.42 17.28 -5.77
CA GLU A 46 -9.45 18.34 -6.03
C GLU A 46 -8.96 19.00 -4.75
N ALA A 47 -9.86 19.35 -3.83
CA ALA A 47 -9.51 19.93 -2.54
C ALA A 47 -8.66 18.96 -1.69
N SER A 48 -9.00 17.68 -1.66
CA SER A 48 -8.25 16.66 -0.94
C SER A 48 -6.85 16.46 -1.51
N ILE A 49 -6.71 16.42 -2.84
CA ILE A 49 -5.42 16.30 -3.53
C ILE A 49 -4.54 17.53 -3.23
N GLN A 50 -5.07 18.73 -3.38
CA GLN A 50 -4.32 19.97 -3.13
C GLN A 50 -3.87 20.05 -1.67
N ALA A 51 -4.74 19.72 -0.73
CA ALA A 51 -4.42 19.69 0.69
C ALA A 51 -3.34 18.64 1.03
N ALA A 52 -3.35 17.49 0.37
CA ALA A 52 -2.33 16.45 0.56
C ALA A 52 -0.96 16.89 0.01
N ILE A 53 -0.93 17.49 -1.17
CA ILE A 53 0.29 18.04 -1.80
C ILE A 53 0.86 19.17 -0.93
N ALA A 54 0.03 20.08 -0.44
CA ALA A 54 0.46 21.17 0.43
C ALA A 54 1.08 20.67 1.74
N ARG A 55 0.46 19.67 2.39
CA ARG A 55 1.00 19.03 3.60
C ARG A 55 2.35 18.37 3.35
N GLU A 56 2.52 17.71 2.22
CA GLU A 56 3.79 17.06 1.88
C GLU A 56 4.88 18.09 1.57
N ALA A 57 4.55 19.20 0.88
CA ALA A 57 5.47 20.30 0.63
C ALA A 57 5.93 20.95 1.96
N GLU A 58 5.01 21.17 2.89
CA GLU A 58 5.34 21.69 4.21
C GLU A 58 6.23 20.73 5.00
N ARG A 59 5.94 19.42 4.94
CA ARG A 59 6.77 18.39 5.56
C ARG A 59 8.20 18.40 5.01
N LYS A 60 8.34 18.47 3.69
CA LYS A 60 9.67 18.56 3.03
C LYS A 60 10.41 19.83 3.44
N ALA A 61 9.74 20.98 3.43
CA ALA A 61 10.33 22.23 3.84
C ALA A 61 10.80 22.21 5.31
N ARG A 62 10.02 21.56 6.20
CA ARG A 62 10.43 21.37 7.60
C ARG A 62 11.66 20.48 7.73
N LEU A 63 11.75 19.40 6.96
CA LEU A 63 12.91 18.51 6.97
C LEU A 63 14.18 19.25 6.50
N MET A 64 14.08 20.02 5.42
CA MET A 64 15.21 20.82 4.92
C MET A 64 15.72 21.82 5.96
N ARG A 65 14.82 22.53 6.66
CA ARG A 65 15.24 23.43 7.77
C ARG A 65 15.94 22.68 8.90
N LEU A 66 15.49 21.47 9.24
CA LEU A 66 16.16 20.66 10.27
C LEU A 66 17.54 20.18 9.82
N GLU A 67 17.74 19.94 8.53
CA GLU A 67 19.05 19.60 7.96
C GLU A 67 19.98 20.82 7.98
N GLU A 68 19.51 21.99 7.56
CA GLU A 68 20.25 23.26 7.63
C GLU A 68 20.67 23.58 9.07
N ASP A 69 19.73 23.50 10.04
CA ASP A 69 20.02 23.70 11.47
C ASP A 69 21.08 22.71 12.00
N ARG A 70 21.07 21.48 11.49
CA ARG A 70 22.05 20.45 11.84
C ARG A 70 23.43 20.77 11.28
N GLU A 71 23.49 21.21 10.03
CA GLU A 71 24.74 21.61 9.38
C GLU A 71 25.36 22.81 10.06
N GLU A 72 24.60 23.88 10.32
CA GLU A 72 25.07 25.05 11.07
C GLU A 72 25.53 24.69 12.49
N ARG A 73 24.90 23.71 13.13
CA ARG A 73 25.33 23.25 14.46
C ARG A 73 26.63 22.48 14.37
N CYS A 74 26.83 21.66 13.32
CA CYS A 74 28.09 20.97 13.06
C CYS A 74 29.22 21.98 12.79
N GLU A 75 29.01 22.99 11.93
CA GLU A 75 29.98 24.04 11.65
C GLU A 75 30.37 24.81 12.90
N ARG A 76 29.39 25.22 13.73
CA ARG A 76 29.66 25.89 15.01
C ARG A 76 30.52 25.05 15.96
N VAL A 77 30.28 23.74 16.01
CA VAL A 77 31.06 22.81 16.84
C VAL A 77 32.48 22.66 16.26
N CYS A 78 32.63 22.56 14.95
CA CYS A 78 33.92 22.47 14.27
C CYS A 78 34.75 23.77 14.44
N MET A 79 34.10 24.93 14.34
CA MET A 79 34.76 26.24 14.53
C MET A 79 35.13 26.51 15.99
N SER A 80 34.35 26.03 16.95
CA SER A 80 34.66 26.19 18.39
C SER A 80 35.72 25.22 18.88
N ALA A 81 35.89 24.08 18.22
CA ALA A 81 37.03 23.19 18.41
C ALA A 81 38.20 23.70 17.57
N ALA A 82 38.83 24.79 18.01
CA ALA A 82 40.09 25.26 17.46
C ALA A 82 41.15 24.17 17.68
N ILE A 83 41.23 23.23 16.77
CA ILE A 83 42.30 22.24 16.69
C ILE A 83 43.50 22.98 16.07
N PRO A 84 44.61 23.15 16.79
CA PRO A 84 45.79 23.73 16.20
C PRO A 84 46.24 22.91 15.00
N GLU A 85 46.56 23.56 13.89
CA GLU A 85 46.95 22.95 12.60
C GLU A 85 48.16 21.98 12.68
N ALA A 86 48.76 21.82 13.83
CA ALA A 86 49.95 20.99 14.07
C ALA A 86 49.66 19.48 14.27
N CYS A 87 48.39 19.02 14.20
CA CYS A 87 48.04 17.62 14.51
C CYS A 87 47.32 16.90 13.35
N GLY A 88 47.65 17.21 12.13
CA GLY A 88 46.88 16.88 10.92
C GLY A 88 46.91 15.43 10.43
N SER A 89 47.60 14.47 11.00
CA SER A 89 47.60 13.08 10.51
C SER A 89 47.35 11.98 11.58
N ALA A 90 47.67 12.27 12.84
CA ALA A 90 47.51 11.28 13.92
C ALA A 90 46.14 11.25 14.57
N LEU A 91 45.29 12.29 14.36
CA LEU A 91 43.99 12.44 15.01
C LEU A 91 42.82 11.72 14.26
N LEU A 92 42.96 11.48 12.95
CA LEU A 92 41.97 10.75 12.19
C LEU A 92 41.86 9.26 12.58
N GLU A 93 42.98 8.62 12.92
CA GLU A 93 42.96 7.22 13.38
C GLU A 93 42.49 7.05 14.83
N THR A 94 42.77 8.02 15.70
CA THR A 94 42.36 7.98 17.10
C THR A 94 40.92 8.38 17.29
N SER A 95 40.39 9.36 16.54
CA SER A 95 38.97 9.76 16.63
C SER A 95 38.02 8.65 16.21
N GLY A 96 38.36 7.86 15.20
CA GLY A 96 37.55 6.71 14.78
C GLY A 96 37.44 5.63 15.86
N LYS A 97 38.54 5.35 16.56
CA LYS A 97 38.58 4.37 17.65
C LYS A 97 37.81 4.85 18.89
N TYR A 98 37.87 6.14 19.21
CA TYR A 98 37.12 6.71 20.33
C TYR A 98 35.59 6.76 20.07
N LEU A 99 35.17 7.08 18.86
CA LEU A 99 33.74 7.07 18.47
C LEU A 99 33.18 5.65 18.50
N ILE A 100 33.91 4.67 17.97
CA ILE A 100 33.49 3.26 18.00
C ILE A 100 33.45 2.74 19.44
N GLY A 101 34.42 3.11 20.27
CA GLY A 101 34.44 2.75 21.71
C GLY A 101 33.31 3.40 22.51
N ALA A 102 32.95 4.65 22.22
CA ALA A 102 31.85 5.36 22.89
C ALA A 102 30.47 4.81 22.47
N LEU A 103 30.31 4.45 21.21
CA LEU A 103 29.11 3.78 20.70
C LEU A 103 28.97 2.35 21.24
N SER A 104 30.08 1.65 21.40
CA SER A 104 30.09 0.30 21.99
C SER A 104 29.73 0.31 23.47
N LYS A 105 30.25 1.29 24.25
CA LYS A 105 29.87 1.47 25.66
C LYS A 105 28.42 1.91 25.85
N ARG A 106 27.86 2.73 24.95
CA ARG A 106 26.43 3.07 24.99
C ARG A 106 25.51 1.90 24.66
N ARG A 107 25.98 0.94 23.86
CA ARG A 107 25.21 -0.30 23.59
C ARG A 107 25.15 -1.25 24.79
N GLN A 108 26.10 -1.14 25.73
CA GLN A 108 26.12 -1.97 26.95
C GLN A 108 25.42 -1.31 28.15
N ALA A 109 25.08 -0.04 28.09
CA ALA A 109 24.13 0.55 29.03
C ALA A 109 22.77 -0.09 28.73
N ALA A 110 22.31 -0.95 29.63
CA ALA A 110 21.00 -1.57 29.52
C ALA A 110 19.97 -0.46 29.25
N LEU A 111 19.31 -0.55 28.07
CA LEU A 111 18.16 0.28 27.79
C LEU A 111 17.19 0.07 28.95
N PRO A 112 16.60 1.13 29.55
CA PRO A 112 15.61 0.96 30.57
C PRO A 112 14.55 0.03 30.00
N THR A 113 14.33 -1.11 30.66
CA THR A 113 13.26 -2.03 30.34
C THR A 113 11.97 -1.21 30.55
N ILE A 114 11.41 -0.72 29.46
CA ILE A 114 10.07 -0.14 29.48
C ILE A 114 9.18 -1.35 29.70
N ASP A 115 8.65 -1.51 30.92
CA ASP A 115 7.55 -2.43 31.20
C ASP A 115 6.35 -1.98 30.36
N LEU A 116 6.33 -2.42 29.11
CA LEU A 116 5.13 -2.38 28.29
C LEU A 116 4.10 -3.25 29.03
N PRO A 117 2.92 -2.72 29.35
CA PRO A 117 1.86 -3.52 29.91
C PRO A 117 1.72 -4.73 28.98
N GLU A 118 1.69 -5.94 29.57
CA GLU A 118 1.42 -7.19 28.85
C GLU A 118 0.05 -7.12 28.18
N ASN A 119 -0.02 -6.32 27.15
CA ASN A 119 -1.12 -6.38 26.21
C ASN A 119 -0.89 -7.65 25.42
N LYS A 120 -1.33 -8.79 26.00
CA LYS A 120 -1.39 -10.05 25.27
C LYS A 120 -2.03 -9.72 23.93
N PRO A 121 -1.30 -9.83 22.79
CA PRO A 121 -1.89 -9.53 21.52
C PRO A 121 -3.13 -10.41 21.41
N ARG A 122 -4.32 -9.78 21.36
CA ARG A 122 -5.54 -10.49 20.99
C ARG A 122 -5.18 -11.18 19.70
N LYS A 123 -5.18 -12.53 19.73
CA LYS A 123 -4.90 -13.33 18.53
C LYS A 123 -5.77 -12.74 17.44
N PRO A 124 -5.19 -12.06 16.41
CA PRO A 124 -6.00 -11.53 15.34
C PRO A 124 -6.78 -12.72 14.79
N ASN A 125 -8.02 -12.51 14.41
CA ASN A 125 -8.82 -13.51 13.71
C ASN A 125 -8.09 -13.82 12.40
N LEU A 126 -7.17 -14.77 12.42
CA LEU A 126 -6.26 -15.09 11.32
C LEU A 126 -7.01 -15.45 10.04
N HIS A 127 -8.25 -15.93 10.16
CA HIS A 127 -9.06 -16.31 9.00
C HIS A 127 -9.53 -15.13 8.13
N ALA A 128 -9.71 -13.94 8.68
CA ALA A 128 -10.08 -12.76 7.88
C ALA A 128 -8.87 -11.95 7.41
N ALA A 129 -7.75 -12.01 8.13
CA ALA A 129 -6.54 -11.23 7.83
C ALA A 129 -5.64 -11.85 6.74
N ASN A 130 -5.71 -13.17 6.52
CA ASN A 130 -4.78 -13.91 5.67
C ASN A 130 -5.35 -14.37 4.32
N LEU A 131 -6.40 -13.71 3.83
CA LEU A 131 -6.85 -14.00 2.47
C LEU A 131 -5.84 -13.45 1.46
N SER A 132 -5.42 -14.30 0.50
CA SER A 132 -4.59 -13.88 -0.61
C SER A 132 -5.30 -12.81 -1.46
N PHE A 133 -4.52 -12.07 -2.25
CA PHE A 133 -5.08 -11.07 -3.18
C PHE A 133 -6.15 -11.68 -4.08
N ALA A 134 -5.83 -12.80 -4.72
CA ALA A 134 -6.76 -13.52 -5.59
C ALA A 134 -8.06 -13.93 -4.87
N ALA A 135 -7.95 -14.51 -3.67
CA ALA A 135 -9.10 -14.92 -2.88
C ALA A 135 -10.04 -13.75 -2.53
N ARG A 136 -9.49 -12.56 -2.20
CA ARG A 136 -10.28 -11.35 -1.94
C ARG A 136 -11.05 -10.91 -3.18
N VAL A 137 -10.37 -10.87 -4.34
CA VAL A 137 -11.00 -10.50 -5.61
C VAL A 137 -12.13 -11.47 -5.95
N ILE A 138 -11.91 -12.79 -5.85
CA ILE A 138 -12.94 -13.81 -6.11
C ILE A 138 -14.15 -13.62 -5.21
N ILE A 139 -13.95 -13.43 -3.92
CA ILE A 139 -15.04 -13.24 -2.95
C ILE A 139 -15.86 -12.00 -3.32
N TRP A 140 -15.23 -10.86 -3.58
CA TRP A 140 -15.97 -9.64 -3.92
C TRP A 140 -16.67 -9.72 -5.27
N VAL A 141 -16.06 -10.37 -6.29
CA VAL A 141 -16.72 -10.59 -7.58
C VAL A 141 -17.93 -11.50 -7.43
N ARG A 142 -17.83 -12.57 -6.65
CA ARG A 142 -18.94 -13.47 -6.38
C ARG A 142 -20.06 -12.76 -5.61
N ASP A 143 -19.73 -12.08 -4.52
CA ASP A 143 -20.73 -11.59 -3.57
C ASP A 143 -21.42 -10.31 -4.06
N ARG A 144 -20.72 -9.45 -4.83
CA ARG A 144 -21.26 -8.17 -5.28
C ARG A 144 -21.68 -8.14 -6.74
N TYR A 145 -21.08 -8.99 -7.57
CA TYR A 145 -21.25 -8.94 -9.03
C TYR A 145 -21.75 -10.24 -9.63
N ALA A 146 -22.35 -11.12 -8.82
CA ALA A 146 -22.91 -12.41 -9.25
C ALA A 146 -21.93 -13.22 -10.14
N ASN A 147 -20.63 -13.17 -9.79
CA ASN A 147 -19.54 -13.83 -10.52
C ASN A 147 -19.27 -13.27 -11.94
N ASN A 148 -19.69 -12.03 -12.23
CA ASN A 148 -19.50 -11.38 -13.52
C ASN A 148 -18.03 -10.89 -13.70
N ALA A 149 -17.10 -11.82 -13.83
CA ALA A 149 -15.68 -11.53 -14.06
C ALA A 149 -15.42 -10.71 -15.33
N PRO A 150 -16.09 -10.96 -16.49
CA PRO A 150 -15.91 -10.17 -17.72
C PRO A 150 -16.14 -8.68 -17.54
N ALA A 151 -17.16 -8.30 -16.79
CA ALA A 151 -17.46 -6.90 -16.53
C ALA A 151 -16.39 -6.24 -15.66
N ILE A 152 -15.83 -6.97 -14.70
CA ILE A 152 -14.81 -6.45 -13.79
C ILE A 152 -13.48 -6.22 -14.50
N TYR A 153 -12.94 -7.21 -15.24
CA TYR A 153 -11.64 -7.00 -15.88
C TYR A 153 -11.70 -5.93 -16.99
N LYS A 154 -12.85 -5.81 -17.69
CA LYS A 154 -13.06 -4.71 -18.67
C LYS A 154 -13.09 -3.37 -17.96
N ALA A 155 -13.82 -3.23 -16.85
CA ALA A 155 -13.86 -2.00 -16.06
C ALA A 155 -12.51 -1.65 -15.44
N ALA A 156 -11.69 -2.65 -15.14
CA ALA A 156 -10.31 -2.48 -14.64
C ALA A 156 -9.29 -2.21 -15.74
N TYR A 157 -9.68 -2.11 -17.01
CA TYR A 157 -8.77 -1.98 -18.16
C TYR A 157 -7.76 -3.13 -18.28
N LEU A 158 -8.10 -4.33 -17.77
CA LEU A 158 -7.27 -5.51 -17.81
C LEU A 158 -7.67 -6.43 -18.96
N SER A 159 -6.68 -7.15 -19.52
CA SER A 159 -6.96 -8.22 -20.45
C SER A 159 -7.53 -9.44 -19.70
N ARG A 160 -8.34 -10.25 -20.39
CA ARG A 160 -8.82 -11.54 -19.86
C ARG A 160 -7.66 -12.41 -19.37
N LYS A 161 -6.55 -12.44 -20.13
CA LYS A 161 -5.35 -13.21 -19.80
C LYS A 161 -4.73 -12.76 -18.46
N THR A 162 -4.57 -11.44 -18.28
CA THR A 162 -4.03 -10.87 -17.04
C THR A 162 -4.92 -11.21 -15.85
N TYR A 163 -6.23 -11.02 -16.00
CA TYR A 163 -7.19 -11.34 -14.94
C TYR A 163 -7.17 -12.82 -14.58
N SER A 164 -7.20 -13.70 -15.59
CA SER A 164 -7.14 -15.15 -15.37
C SER A 164 -5.86 -15.58 -14.66
N ALA A 165 -4.69 -15.00 -15.03
CA ALA A 165 -3.44 -15.28 -14.35
C ALA A 165 -3.48 -14.88 -12.85
N ILE A 166 -4.07 -13.73 -12.53
CA ILE A 166 -4.22 -13.26 -11.15
C ILE A 166 -5.09 -14.22 -10.32
N ILE A 167 -6.17 -14.74 -10.89
CA ILE A 167 -7.12 -15.58 -10.16
C ILE A 167 -6.65 -17.03 -10.04
N SER A 168 -5.91 -17.53 -11.05
CA SER A 168 -5.49 -18.94 -11.09
C SER A 168 -4.23 -19.23 -10.28
N ASP A 169 -3.39 -18.23 -10.01
CA ASP A 169 -2.13 -18.39 -9.28
C ASP A 169 -2.12 -17.50 -8.03
N GLU A 170 -2.23 -18.13 -6.87
CA GLU A 170 -2.20 -17.42 -5.58
C GLU A 170 -0.87 -16.69 -5.31
N ASN A 171 0.21 -17.14 -5.96
CA ASN A 171 1.53 -16.53 -5.86
C ASN A 171 1.81 -15.51 -6.98
N HIS A 172 0.82 -15.23 -7.82
CA HIS A 172 0.98 -14.25 -8.89
C HIS A 172 1.29 -12.86 -8.35
N VAL A 173 2.43 -12.32 -8.74
CA VAL A 173 2.85 -10.98 -8.34
C VAL A 173 2.07 -9.95 -9.14
N VAL A 174 1.13 -9.29 -8.48
CA VAL A 174 0.30 -8.24 -9.08
C VAL A 174 1.02 -6.90 -8.95
N SER A 175 1.05 -6.10 -10.02
CA SER A 175 1.60 -4.74 -9.92
C SER A 175 0.69 -3.83 -9.08
N LYS A 176 1.26 -2.79 -8.45
CA LYS A 176 0.48 -1.80 -7.69
C LYS A 176 -0.62 -1.17 -8.53
N HIS A 177 -0.30 -0.78 -9.77
CA HIS A 177 -1.28 -0.23 -10.71
C HIS A 177 -2.44 -1.18 -10.97
N THR A 178 -2.15 -2.47 -11.24
CA THR A 178 -3.18 -3.49 -11.45
C THR A 178 -4.07 -3.69 -10.22
N ALA A 179 -3.47 -3.68 -9.02
CA ALA A 179 -4.22 -3.80 -7.78
C ALA A 179 -5.17 -2.60 -7.57
N ILE A 180 -4.70 -1.38 -7.90
CA ILE A 180 -5.50 -0.15 -7.83
C ILE A 180 -6.62 -0.16 -8.89
N GLN A 181 -6.33 -0.56 -10.12
CA GLN A 181 -7.35 -0.70 -11.17
C GLN A 181 -8.47 -1.64 -10.75
N LEU A 182 -8.13 -2.78 -10.13
CA LEU A 182 -9.13 -3.71 -9.59
C LEU A 182 -9.90 -3.11 -8.40
N ALA A 183 -9.26 -2.33 -7.54
CA ALA A 183 -9.94 -1.65 -6.44
C ALA A 183 -11.04 -0.69 -6.95
N PHE A 184 -10.75 0.09 -7.99
CA PHE A 184 -11.72 0.97 -8.63
C PHE A 184 -12.82 0.20 -9.36
N ALA A 185 -12.49 -0.82 -10.13
CA ALA A 185 -13.45 -1.65 -10.87
C ALA A 185 -14.42 -2.39 -9.95
N LEU A 186 -13.93 -2.86 -8.79
CA LEU A 186 -14.72 -3.49 -7.74
C LEU A 186 -15.50 -2.49 -6.88
N ARG A 187 -15.38 -1.19 -7.15
CA ARG A 187 -16.04 -0.10 -6.41
C ARG A 187 -15.83 -0.23 -4.90
N LEU A 188 -14.58 -0.50 -4.51
CA LEU A 188 -14.23 -0.68 -3.11
C LEU A 188 -14.28 0.66 -2.36
N THR A 189 -14.62 0.60 -1.08
CA THR A 189 -14.38 1.74 -0.18
C THR A 189 -12.88 1.92 0.03
N ARG A 190 -12.48 3.05 0.60
CA ARG A 190 -11.07 3.31 0.92
C ARG A 190 -10.47 2.22 1.81
N GLU A 191 -11.20 1.80 2.83
CA GLU A 191 -10.77 0.76 3.78
C GLU A 191 -10.63 -0.61 3.09
N GLU A 192 -11.57 -0.95 2.20
CA GLU A 192 -11.52 -2.18 1.43
C GLU A 192 -10.37 -2.17 0.41
N ALA A 193 -10.13 -1.03 -0.23
CA ALA A 193 -9.00 -0.84 -1.13
C ALA A 193 -7.66 -1.00 -0.39
N ASP A 194 -7.53 -0.45 0.83
CA ASP A 194 -6.36 -0.66 1.67
C ASP A 194 -6.16 -2.15 2.00
N LEU A 195 -7.22 -2.89 2.31
CA LEU A 195 -7.16 -4.34 2.54
C LEU A 195 -6.72 -5.11 1.30
N LEU A 196 -7.19 -4.70 0.11
CA LEU A 196 -6.79 -5.32 -1.15
C LEU A 196 -5.32 -5.05 -1.47
N LEU A 197 -4.90 -3.79 -1.38
CA LEU A 197 -3.53 -3.37 -1.62
C LEU A 197 -2.56 -4.04 -0.64
N HIS A 198 -2.93 -4.12 0.63
CA HIS A 198 -2.12 -4.80 1.65
C HIS A 198 -1.94 -6.29 1.33
N ALA A 199 -2.97 -6.97 0.83
CA ALA A 199 -2.87 -8.36 0.39
C ALA A 199 -1.92 -8.56 -0.80
N ALA A 200 -1.72 -7.52 -1.64
CA ALA A 200 -0.74 -7.48 -2.71
C ALA A 200 0.65 -6.99 -2.24
N GLY A 201 0.82 -6.65 -0.95
CA GLY A 201 2.07 -6.11 -0.40
C GLY A 201 2.28 -4.62 -0.67
N TYR A 202 1.23 -3.87 -1.02
CA TYR A 202 1.28 -2.44 -1.31
C TYR A 202 0.48 -1.61 -0.30
N HIS A 203 0.75 -0.33 -0.30
CA HIS A 203 -0.03 0.69 0.39
C HIS A 203 0.01 2.01 -0.39
N LEU A 204 -0.93 2.90 -0.13
CA LEU A 204 -0.93 4.25 -0.67
C LEU A 204 -0.01 5.14 0.16
N SER A 205 0.97 5.74 -0.49
CA SER A 205 1.95 6.64 0.14
C SER A 205 1.43 8.07 0.17
N ARG A 206 1.62 8.74 1.30
CA ARG A 206 1.32 10.17 1.43
C ARG A 206 2.39 11.08 0.83
N SER A 207 3.45 10.52 0.26
CA SER A 207 4.57 11.26 -0.34
C SER A 207 4.60 11.16 -1.86
N VAL A 208 3.72 10.35 -2.46
CA VAL A 208 3.62 10.14 -3.91
C VAL A 208 2.33 10.77 -4.39
N VAL A 209 2.43 11.71 -5.33
CA VAL A 209 1.26 12.47 -5.85
C VAL A 209 0.21 11.54 -6.44
N GLU A 210 0.62 10.52 -7.19
CA GLU A 210 -0.26 9.52 -7.77
C GLU A 210 -1.08 8.79 -6.70
N ASP A 211 -0.46 8.39 -5.59
CA ASP A 211 -1.13 7.74 -4.47
C ASP A 211 -2.12 8.67 -3.75
N MET A 212 -1.76 9.97 -3.63
CA MET A 212 -2.66 10.98 -3.07
C MET A 212 -3.91 11.15 -3.93
N ILE A 213 -3.77 11.08 -5.26
CA ILE A 213 -4.90 11.13 -6.19
C ILE A 213 -5.80 9.91 -5.99
N PHE A 214 -5.22 8.71 -5.91
CA PHE A 214 -6.00 7.49 -5.67
C PHE A 214 -6.74 7.54 -4.34
N ASP A 215 -6.08 7.98 -3.27
CA ASP A 215 -6.67 8.12 -1.95
C ASP A 215 -7.87 9.09 -1.98
N ALA A 216 -7.70 10.26 -2.59
CA ALA A 216 -8.75 11.26 -2.73
C ALA A 216 -9.95 10.77 -3.58
N CYS A 217 -9.67 10.05 -4.69
CA CYS A 217 -10.73 9.49 -5.53
C CYS A 217 -11.54 8.41 -4.79
N LEU A 218 -10.87 7.55 -4.02
CA LEU A 218 -11.54 6.54 -3.19
C LEU A 218 -12.40 7.20 -2.10
N GLU A 219 -11.90 8.23 -1.41
CA GLU A 219 -12.65 9.01 -0.41
C GLU A 219 -13.90 9.68 -1.02
N ALA A 220 -13.75 10.26 -2.21
CA ALA A 220 -14.84 10.90 -2.94
C ALA A 220 -15.77 9.90 -3.65
N ARG A 221 -15.49 8.58 -3.56
CA ARG A 221 -16.22 7.50 -4.24
C ARG A 221 -16.28 7.65 -5.76
N ILE A 222 -15.22 8.16 -6.34
CA ILE A 222 -15.02 8.24 -7.79
C ILE A 222 -14.38 6.92 -8.23
N HIS A 223 -15.18 6.04 -8.86
CA HIS A 223 -14.73 4.69 -9.22
C HIS A 223 -14.52 4.50 -10.73
N ASN A 224 -14.89 5.47 -11.55
CA ASN A 224 -14.67 5.43 -12.98
C ASN A 224 -13.20 5.74 -13.29
N LEU A 225 -12.49 4.82 -13.97
CA LEU A 225 -11.08 5.01 -14.32
C LEU A 225 -10.85 6.19 -15.30
N GLU A 226 -11.85 6.56 -16.11
CA GLU A 226 -11.75 7.75 -16.96
C GLU A 226 -11.70 9.03 -16.13
N ASP A 227 -12.53 9.12 -15.09
CA ASP A 227 -12.53 10.26 -14.17
C ASP A 227 -11.24 10.31 -13.34
N VAL A 228 -10.73 9.15 -12.90
CA VAL A 228 -9.43 9.06 -12.22
C VAL A 228 -8.30 9.49 -13.14
N ASN A 229 -8.33 9.07 -14.41
CA ASN A 229 -7.36 9.48 -15.41
C ASN A 229 -7.36 10.99 -15.64
N HIS A 230 -8.52 11.65 -15.55
CA HIS A 230 -8.59 13.10 -15.63
C HIS A 230 -7.73 13.78 -14.56
N PHE A 231 -7.79 13.31 -13.32
CA PHE A 231 -6.92 13.83 -12.25
C PHE A 231 -5.45 13.45 -12.47
N LEU A 232 -5.17 12.21 -12.86
CA LEU A 232 -3.78 11.79 -13.14
C LEU A 232 -3.13 12.69 -14.18
N LEU A 233 -3.83 12.99 -15.29
CA LEU A 233 -3.33 13.87 -16.34
C LEU A 233 -3.17 15.30 -15.86
N ALA A 234 -4.10 15.82 -15.05
CA ALA A 234 -4.02 17.18 -14.51
C ALA A 234 -2.78 17.41 -13.62
N TYR A 235 -2.27 16.36 -12.99
CA TYR A 235 -1.07 16.38 -12.16
C TYR A 235 0.15 15.70 -12.80
N GLU A 236 0.16 15.57 -14.13
CA GLU A 236 1.27 15.00 -14.91
C GLU A 236 1.66 13.56 -14.50
N CYS A 237 0.71 12.82 -13.91
CA CYS A 237 0.89 11.43 -13.56
C CYS A 237 0.50 10.51 -14.73
N ARG A 238 0.99 9.27 -14.69
CA ARG A 238 0.71 8.28 -15.73
C ARG A 238 -0.73 7.78 -15.66
N PRO A 239 -1.55 7.96 -16.75
CA PRO A 239 -2.92 7.47 -16.77
C PRO A 239 -2.98 5.93 -16.91
N PHE A 240 -4.08 5.35 -16.50
CA PHE A 240 -4.43 3.97 -16.78
C PHE A 240 -4.80 3.82 -18.26
N VAL A 241 -4.22 2.80 -18.92
CA VAL A 241 -4.48 2.52 -20.33
C VAL A 241 -5.09 1.12 -20.44
N PRO A 242 -6.16 0.94 -21.25
CA PRO A 242 -6.74 -0.37 -21.50
C PRO A 242 -5.70 -1.34 -22.06
N GLN A 243 -5.64 -2.55 -21.50
CA GLN A 243 -4.80 -3.62 -22.03
C GLN A 243 -5.55 -4.30 -23.18
N ALA A 244 -4.89 -4.43 -24.31
CA ALA A 244 -5.42 -5.13 -25.48
C ALA A 244 -5.44 -6.65 -25.28
#